data_ddf32a649d2677158852383863ae78db
#
_entry.id   ddf32a649d2677158852383863ae78db
#
_cell.length_a   1.000
_cell.length_b   1.000
_cell.length_c   1.000
_cell.angle_alpha   90.00
_cell.angle_beta   90.00
_cell.angle_gamma   90.00
#
_symmetry.space_group_name_H-M   'P 1'
#
loop_
_entity.id
_entity.type
_entity.pdbx_description
1 polymer ?
#
loop_
_entity_poly.entity_id
_entity_poly.type
_entity_poly.pdbx_seq_one_letter_code
_entity_poly.pdbx_strand_id
1 'polypeptide(L)' 'MESLGLLIKQELKNQGRTISWFASQLSCNRANVYNIFQRENIDVELLMKISKILKRNFFESIYHKVEEDVHGV' A
#
# COMPACT_ATOMS: atom_id res chain seq x y z
N MET A 1 14.92 -0.93 -2.32
CA MET A 1 13.61 -1.60 -2.31
C MET A 1 12.50 -0.60 -2.07
N GLU A 2 11.43 -0.69 -2.82
CA GLU A 2 10.33 0.25 -2.66
C GLU A 2 9.58 0.03 -1.36
N SER A 3 9.18 1.14 -0.74
CA SER A 3 8.33 1.09 0.45
C SER A 3 6.90 0.70 0.07
N LEU A 4 6.16 0.15 1.02
CA LEU A 4 4.76 -0.19 0.80
C LEU A 4 3.93 1.03 0.41
N GLY A 5 4.22 2.18 1.04
CA GLY A 5 3.51 3.41 0.71
C GLY A 5 3.66 3.81 -0.74
N LEU A 6 4.87 3.66 -1.29
CA LEU A 6 5.11 3.97 -2.71
C LEU A 6 4.44 2.97 -3.64
N LEU A 7 4.42 1.71 -3.28
CA LEU A 7 3.72 0.69 -4.07
C LEU A 7 2.22 0.99 -4.14
N ILE A 8 1.64 1.40 -3.02
CA ILE A 8 0.24 1.77 -2.97
C ILE A 8 -0.03 3.00 -3.84
N LYS A 9 0.83 4.01 -3.73
CA LYS A 9 0.72 5.22 -4.54
C LYS A 9 0.77 4.89 -6.04
N GLN A 10 1.70 4.04 -6.43
CA GLN A 10 1.84 3.64 -7.83
C GLN A 10 0.62 2.88 -8.32
N GLU A 11 0.08 1.98 -7.50
CA GLU A 11 -1.10 1.21 -7.88
C GLU A 11 -2.32 2.11 -8.06
N LEU A 12 -2.48 3.07 -7.16
CA LEU A 12 -3.57 4.04 -7.27
C LEU A 12 -3.49 4.80 -8.60
N LYS A 13 -2.28 5.23 -8.95
CA LYS A 13 -2.03 5.94 -10.20
C LYS A 13 -2.29 5.03 -11.41
N ASN A 14 -1.82 3.78 -11.35
CA ASN A 14 -2.01 2.82 -12.43
C ASN A 14 -3.48 2.55 -12.70
N GLN A 15 -4.30 2.56 -11.66
CA GLN A 15 -5.74 2.34 -11.78
C GLN A 15 -6.50 3.60 -12.18
N GLY A 16 -5.82 4.74 -12.27
CA GLY A 16 -6.46 6.01 -12.60
C GLY A 16 -7.37 6.54 -11.51
N ARG A 17 -7.16 6.14 -10.27
CA ARG A 17 -7.97 6.59 -9.15
C ARG A 17 -7.38 7.86 -8.53
N THR A 18 -8.27 8.72 -8.02
CA THR A 18 -7.85 9.97 -7.38
C THR A 18 -7.54 9.77 -5.90
N ILE A 19 -6.77 10.71 -5.36
CA ILE A 19 -6.50 10.75 -3.91
C ILE A 19 -7.83 10.90 -3.14
N SER A 20 -8.73 11.74 -3.64
CA SER A 20 -10.03 11.95 -3.01
C SER A 20 -10.85 10.66 -2.96
N TRP A 21 -10.84 9.89 -4.05
CA TRP A 21 -11.53 8.61 -4.08
C TRP A 21 -10.97 7.66 -3.01
N PHE A 22 -9.64 7.57 -2.95
CA PHE A 22 -8.98 6.67 -2.01
C PHE A 22 -9.26 7.09 -0.56
N ALA A 23 -9.15 8.39 -0.27
CA ALA A 23 -9.47 8.92 1.06
C ALA A 23 -10.91 8.57 1.45
N SER A 24 -11.84 8.70 0.52
CA SER A 24 -13.24 8.35 0.75
C SER A 24 -13.40 6.86 1.08
N GLN A 25 -12.71 6.00 0.34
CA GLN A 25 -12.77 4.56 0.58
C GLN A 25 -12.22 4.18 1.96
N LEU A 26 -11.21 4.90 2.42
CA LEU A 26 -10.59 4.68 3.73
C LEU A 26 -11.30 5.43 4.85
N SER A 27 -12.31 6.22 4.55
CA SER A 27 -13.01 7.08 5.51
C SER A 27 -12.04 8.01 6.24
N CYS A 28 -11.12 8.60 5.49
CA CYS A 28 -10.14 9.52 6.04
C CYS A 28 -9.98 10.74 5.14
N ASN A 29 -9.13 11.68 5.52
CA ASN A 29 -8.85 12.85 4.71
C ASN A 29 -7.61 12.66 3.84
N ARG A 30 -7.37 13.61 2.92
CA ARG A 30 -6.24 13.54 2.00
C ARG A 30 -4.90 13.53 2.71
N ALA A 31 -4.78 14.27 3.82
CA ALA A 31 -3.53 14.31 4.58
C ALA A 31 -3.12 12.92 5.06
N ASN A 32 -4.11 12.13 5.49
CA ASN A 32 -3.84 10.75 5.91
C ASN A 32 -3.37 9.88 4.75
N VAL A 33 -3.93 10.09 3.55
CA VAL A 33 -3.49 9.35 2.36
C VAL A 33 -2.03 9.69 2.04
N TYR A 34 -1.67 10.96 2.08
CA TYR A 34 -0.28 11.36 1.84
C TYR A 34 0.66 10.76 2.89
N ASN A 35 0.23 10.69 4.15
CA ASN A 35 1.00 10.03 5.19
C ASN A 35 1.23 8.55 4.89
N ILE A 36 0.21 7.86 4.40
CA ILE A 36 0.33 6.45 4.00
C ILE A 36 1.39 6.28 2.93
N PHE A 37 1.40 7.16 1.92
CA PHE A 37 2.35 7.08 0.83
C PHE A 37 3.81 7.22 1.30
N GLN A 38 4.04 7.88 2.43
CA GLN A 38 5.39 8.10 2.96
C GLN A 38 5.85 6.99 3.89
N ARG A 39 4.98 6.05 4.24
CA ARG A 39 5.33 4.97 5.16
C ARG A 39 6.05 3.85 4.43
N GLU A 40 7.12 3.36 5.03
CA GLU A 40 7.78 2.15 4.54
C GLU A 40 7.00 0.91 4.94
N ASN A 41 6.48 0.93 6.17
CA ASN A 41 5.73 -0.18 6.74
C ASN A 41 4.31 0.27 7.07
N ILE A 42 3.36 -0.63 6.87
CA ILE A 42 1.95 -0.37 7.13
C ILE A 42 1.43 -1.55 7.96
N ASP A 43 0.63 -1.25 8.98
CA ASP A 43 0.10 -2.30 9.83
C ASP A 43 -0.83 -3.24 9.03
N VAL A 44 -0.97 -4.46 9.53
CA VAL A 44 -1.68 -5.53 8.82
C VAL A 44 -3.13 -5.16 8.53
N GLU A 45 -3.84 -4.59 9.51
CA GLU A 45 -5.24 -4.23 9.33
C GLU A 45 -5.45 -3.21 8.22
N LEU A 46 -4.62 -2.16 8.23
CA LEU A 46 -4.71 -1.13 7.21
C LEU A 46 -4.33 -1.69 5.83
N LEU A 47 -3.29 -2.51 5.78
CA LEU A 47 -2.86 -3.10 4.53
C LEU A 47 -3.91 -4.04 3.96
N MET A 48 -4.62 -4.79 4.80
CA MET A 48 -5.74 -5.62 4.37
C MET A 48 -6.84 -4.77 3.75
N LYS A 49 -7.17 -3.66 4.40
CA LYS A 49 -8.20 -2.74 3.91
C LYS A 49 -7.81 -2.18 2.55
N ILE A 50 -6.58 -1.71 2.43
CA ILE A 50 -6.06 -1.14 1.17
C ILE A 50 -6.04 -2.18 0.07
N SER A 51 -5.61 -3.39 0.39
CA SER A 51 -5.57 -4.49 -0.59
C SER A 51 -6.97 -4.78 -1.15
N LYS A 52 -7.97 -4.77 -0.29
CA LYS A 52 -9.36 -4.98 -0.72
C LYS A 52 -9.87 -3.83 -1.58
N ILE A 53 -9.56 -2.60 -1.19
CA ILE A 53 -10.01 -1.41 -1.92
C ILE A 53 -9.41 -1.38 -3.33
N LEU A 54 -8.11 -1.63 -3.43
CA LEU A 54 -7.39 -1.57 -4.71
C LEU A 54 -7.40 -2.89 -5.46
N LYS A 55 -7.98 -3.94 -4.86
CA LYS A 55 -8.09 -5.27 -5.47
C LYS A 55 -6.72 -5.81 -5.89
N ARG A 56 -5.73 -5.56 -5.06
CA ARG A 56 -4.38 -6.06 -5.24
C ARG A 56 -3.85 -6.56 -3.90
N ASN A 57 -3.28 -7.75 -3.91
CA ASN A 57 -2.70 -8.34 -2.70
C ASN A 57 -1.31 -7.77 -2.45
N PHE A 58 -1.22 -6.73 -1.62
CA PHE A 58 0.06 -6.13 -1.25
C PHE A 58 0.90 -7.02 -0.35
N PHE A 59 0.31 -8.06 0.22
CA PHE A 59 1.06 -9.04 1.03
C PHE A 59 2.02 -9.86 0.18
N GLU A 60 1.79 -9.98 -1.11
CA GLU A 60 2.75 -10.66 -2.00
C GLU A 60 4.09 -9.96 -2.01
N SER A 61 4.10 -8.63 -1.98
CA SER A 61 5.34 -7.86 -1.94
C SER A 61 6.12 -8.15 -0.67
N ILE A 62 5.43 -8.29 0.45
CA ILE A 62 6.05 -8.65 1.74
C ILE A 62 6.57 -10.09 1.68
N TYR A 63 5.78 -10.98 1.14
CA TYR A 63 6.16 -12.39 1.00
C TYR A 63 7.46 -12.54 0.22
N HIS A 64 7.55 -11.89 -0.93
CA HIS A 64 8.75 -11.95 -1.76
C HIS A 64 9.96 -11.36 -1.06
N LYS A 65 9.77 -10.29 -0.31
CA LYS A 65 10.87 -9.69 0.46
C LYS A 65 11.38 -10.64 1.53
N VAL A 66 10.48 -11.30 2.24
CA VAL A 66 10.86 -12.27 3.27
C VAL A 66 11.61 -13.44 2.65
N GLU A 67 11.15 -13.94 1.51
CA GLU A 67 11.81 -15.01 0.79
C GLU A 67 13.23 -14.62 0.40
N GLU A 68 13.41 -13.42 -0.15
CA GLU A 68 14.73 -12.91 -0.50
C GLU A 68 15.64 -12.83 0.71
N ASP A 69 15.14 -12.25 1.81
CA ASP A 69 15.91 -12.04 3.03
C ASP A 69 16.31 -13.38 3.66
N VAL A 70 15.44 -14.39 3.59
CA VAL A 70 15.71 -15.71 4.15
C VAL A 70 16.70 -16.49 3.30
N HIS A 71 16.57 -16.45 1.99
CA HIS A 71 17.40 -17.22 1.07
C HIS A 71 18.67 -16.50 0.63
N GLY A 72 18.74 -15.20 0.83
CA GLY A 72 19.89 -14.37 0.48
C GLY A 72 20.97 -14.28 1.54
N VAL A 73 20.79 -14.96 2.64
CA VAL A 73 21.74 -14.88 3.78
C VAL A 73 22.88 -15.86 3.62
#